data_9b63124c35428582639cfbca6c31c52f
#
_entry.id   9b63124c35428582639cfbca6c31c52f
#
_cell.length_a   1.000
_cell.length_b   1.000
_cell.length_c   1.000
_cell.angle_alpha   90.00
_cell.angle_beta   90.00
_cell.angle_gamma   90.00
#
_symmetry.space_group_name_H-M   'P 1'
#
loop_
_entity.id
_entity.type
_entity.pdbx_description
1 polymer ?
#
loop_
_entity_poly.entity_id
_entity_poly.type
_entity_poly.pdbx_seq_one_letter_code
_entity_poly.pdbx_strand_id
1 'polypeptide(L)'
;MPKRIGNLLPVMTDRNFIRGEMFEHAKKRMDDPTTVPALLHADECVAQVQHWIICGDWVPSKPIHTQHYEPSNGKLRDIDYVPFWPDGVMHWILIDSIYDKVVPKLDPYCVAGIRGRGPHSTKKHVECWIKTDRAGTKYGAELDIHHNFPETDHDFVMYGYRQLVKDKYWLRLADAVVQSFANGLPIGYVTSHWFQNLAMTAFDRYVRSLDGVRHYYRYVDNIHMYGPNKRKLHRALQAAMDWLCAAGYTINNSWQVYRTDYIDADGEHRGRALDGLGFVIYCDHTIYRKRTSKRLIRLCLDISKRPRGNPTPHQARQAACRIGQLKHADMHHFRVKHVDGVISYRKIRKAIQNA
;
A
#
# COMPACT_ATOMS: atom_id res chain seq x y z
N MET A 1 -10.10 3.41 -26.61
CA MET A 1 -10.13 3.22 -25.13
C MET A 1 -10.22 1.73 -24.83
N PRO A 2 -9.55 1.19 -23.81
CA PRO A 2 -9.70 -0.22 -23.44
C PRO A 2 -11.15 -0.52 -23.01
N LYS A 3 -11.64 -1.70 -23.35
CA LYS A 3 -13.03 -2.13 -23.05
C LYS A 3 -13.28 -2.05 -21.53
N ARG A 4 -14.30 -1.29 -21.12
CA ARG A 4 -14.69 -1.17 -19.70
C ARG A 4 -15.23 -2.50 -19.17
N ILE A 5 -14.99 -2.76 -17.88
CA ILE A 5 -15.43 -3.96 -17.16
C ILE A 5 -16.95 -3.86 -16.93
N GLY A 6 -17.65 -4.93 -17.25
CA GLY A 6 -19.09 -5.10 -17.04
C GLY A 6 -19.43 -6.55 -16.81
N ASN A 7 -20.73 -6.85 -16.70
CA ASN A 7 -21.26 -8.18 -16.41
C ASN A 7 -20.69 -8.76 -15.11
N LEU A 8 -20.79 -7.97 -14.03
CA LEU A 8 -20.31 -8.32 -12.69
C LEU A 8 -21.39 -8.92 -11.81
N LEU A 9 -22.67 -8.65 -12.09
CA LEU A 9 -23.77 -9.14 -11.29
C LEU A 9 -23.70 -10.66 -11.03
N PRO A 10 -23.46 -11.53 -12.03
CA PRO A 10 -23.38 -12.98 -11.77
C PRO A 10 -22.30 -13.37 -10.75
N VAL A 11 -21.15 -12.70 -10.78
CA VAL A 11 -20.05 -12.95 -9.82
C VAL A 11 -20.42 -12.39 -8.45
N MET A 12 -20.88 -11.15 -8.40
CA MET A 12 -21.22 -10.47 -7.14
C MET A 12 -22.37 -11.13 -6.38
N THR A 13 -23.25 -11.86 -7.07
CA THR A 13 -24.38 -12.58 -6.48
C THR A 13 -24.17 -14.10 -6.40
N ASP A 14 -22.98 -14.60 -6.79
CA ASP A 14 -22.65 -16.01 -6.62
C ASP A 14 -22.50 -16.38 -5.14
N ARG A 15 -23.25 -17.37 -4.68
CA ARG A 15 -23.27 -17.80 -3.27
C ARG A 15 -21.89 -18.27 -2.80
N ASN A 16 -21.17 -18.99 -3.64
CA ASN A 16 -19.87 -19.53 -3.25
C ASN A 16 -18.82 -18.42 -3.20
N PHE A 17 -18.90 -17.45 -4.10
CA PHE A 17 -18.06 -16.27 -4.09
C PHE A 17 -18.29 -15.47 -2.80
N ILE A 18 -19.51 -15.07 -2.49
CA ILE A 18 -19.83 -14.29 -1.28
C ILE A 18 -19.39 -15.03 -0.02
N ARG A 19 -19.70 -16.33 0.07
CA ARG A 19 -19.30 -17.17 1.20
C ARG A 19 -17.78 -17.27 1.31
N GLY A 20 -17.09 -17.42 0.19
CA GLY A 20 -15.63 -17.44 0.11
C GLY A 20 -15.01 -16.16 0.69
N GLU A 21 -15.52 -14.99 0.27
CA GLU A 21 -15.07 -13.68 0.79
C GLU A 21 -15.29 -13.56 2.30
N MET A 22 -16.46 -13.96 2.79
CA MET A 22 -16.75 -13.95 4.23
C MET A 22 -15.73 -14.78 5.01
N PHE A 23 -15.50 -16.04 4.63
CA PHE A 23 -14.60 -16.93 5.38
C PHE A 23 -13.11 -16.55 5.23
N GLU A 24 -12.68 -16.06 4.06
CA GLU A 24 -11.28 -15.65 3.85
C GLU A 24 -10.93 -14.42 4.67
N HIS A 25 -11.80 -13.42 4.69
CA HIS A 25 -11.52 -12.16 5.38
C HIS A 25 -11.82 -12.21 6.88
N ALA A 26 -12.71 -13.09 7.33
CA ALA A 26 -12.95 -13.35 8.74
C ALA A 26 -11.68 -13.79 9.49
N LYS A 27 -10.78 -14.54 8.85
CA LYS A 27 -9.52 -15.02 9.46
C LYS A 27 -8.68 -13.91 10.09
N LYS A 28 -8.79 -12.68 9.58
CA LYS A 28 -8.06 -11.49 10.05
C LYS A 28 -8.89 -10.56 10.93
N ARG A 29 -10.13 -10.90 11.18
CA ARG A 29 -11.12 -10.07 11.88
C ARG A 29 -11.88 -10.86 12.96
N MET A 30 -11.29 -11.93 13.50
CA MET A 30 -11.92 -12.78 14.53
C MET A 30 -12.13 -12.05 15.87
N ASP A 31 -11.46 -10.93 16.08
CA ASP A 31 -11.62 -10.01 17.21
C ASP A 31 -12.78 -9.02 17.04
N ASP A 32 -13.34 -8.90 15.84
CA ASP A 32 -14.51 -8.07 15.57
C ASP A 32 -15.78 -8.81 16.03
N PRO A 33 -16.63 -8.18 16.88
CA PRO A 33 -17.78 -8.84 17.48
C PRO A 33 -18.84 -9.31 16.46
N THR A 34 -18.84 -8.74 15.25
CA THR A 34 -19.77 -9.12 14.18
C THR A 34 -19.32 -10.31 13.37
N THR A 35 -18.05 -10.74 13.49
CA THR A 35 -17.47 -11.80 12.65
C THR A 35 -18.07 -13.17 12.95
N VAL A 36 -18.02 -13.61 14.20
CA VAL A 36 -18.50 -14.94 14.57
C VAL A 36 -20.00 -15.12 14.32
N PRO A 37 -20.89 -14.16 14.72
CA PRO A 37 -22.30 -14.23 14.37
C PRO A 37 -22.56 -14.34 12.86
N ALA A 38 -21.87 -13.53 12.04
CA ALA A 38 -22.03 -13.58 10.58
C ALA A 38 -21.60 -14.94 9.99
N LEU A 39 -20.56 -15.58 10.54
CA LEU A 39 -20.12 -16.90 10.07
C LEU A 39 -21.09 -18.03 10.49
N LEU A 40 -21.71 -17.93 11.67
CA LEU A 40 -22.73 -18.89 12.13
C LEU A 40 -23.99 -18.83 11.30
N HIS A 41 -24.36 -17.63 10.80
CA HIS A 41 -25.53 -17.37 9.94
C HIS A 41 -25.14 -17.08 8.49
N ALA A 42 -24.07 -17.74 7.99
CA ALA A 42 -23.48 -17.40 6.69
C ALA A 42 -24.47 -17.49 5.52
N ASP A 43 -25.40 -18.45 5.53
CA ASP A 43 -26.38 -18.60 4.43
C ASP A 43 -27.41 -17.46 4.41
N GLU A 44 -27.84 -16.99 5.58
CA GLU A 44 -28.72 -15.82 5.72
C GLU A 44 -27.99 -14.55 5.29
N CYS A 45 -26.73 -14.37 5.72
CA CYS A 45 -25.88 -13.27 5.30
C CYS A 45 -25.65 -13.26 3.79
N VAL A 46 -25.40 -14.41 3.17
CA VAL A 46 -25.27 -14.52 1.72
C VAL A 46 -26.56 -14.09 1.01
N ALA A 47 -27.71 -14.56 1.46
CA ALA A 47 -29.01 -14.16 0.89
C ALA A 47 -29.25 -12.65 1.03
N GLN A 48 -28.89 -12.07 2.17
CA GLN A 48 -29.01 -10.63 2.41
C GLN A 48 -28.09 -9.82 1.49
N VAL A 49 -26.85 -10.25 1.28
CA VAL A 49 -25.90 -9.60 0.35
C VAL A 49 -26.45 -9.66 -1.09
N GLN A 50 -26.97 -10.82 -1.53
CA GLN A 50 -27.59 -10.95 -2.84
C GLN A 50 -28.75 -9.97 -3.02
N HIS A 51 -29.61 -9.86 -2.01
CA HIS A 51 -30.72 -8.90 -2.02
C HIS A 51 -30.22 -7.46 -2.17
N TRP A 52 -29.28 -7.03 -1.34
CA TRP A 52 -28.72 -5.69 -1.39
C TRP A 52 -28.07 -5.35 -2.74
N ILE A 53 -27.34 -6.29 -3.34
CA ILE A 53 -26.72 -6.10 -4.65
C ILE A 53 -27.79 -5.94 -5.74
N ILE A 54 -28.85 -6.73 -5.72
CA ILE A 54 -29.90 -6.72 -6.73
C ILE A 54 -30.80 -5.48 -6.56
N CYS A 55 -31.32 -5.26 -5.37
CA CYS A 55 -32.28 -4.18 -5.08
C CYS A 55 -31.59 -2.82 -4.94
N GLY A 56 -30.36 -2.79 -4.36
CA GLY A 56 -29.59 -1.58 -4.18
C GLY A 56 -30.00 -0.75 -2.96
N ASP A 57 -30.53 -1.40 -1.99
CA ASP A 57 -30.99 -0.84 -0.74
C ASP A 57 -29.97 -0.99 0.41
N TRP A 58 -28.74 -1.48 0.11
CA TRP A 58 -27.66 -1.44 1.07
C TRP A 58 -27.24 -0.01 1.37
N VAL A 59 -27.22 0.32 2.64
CA VAL A 59 -26.74 1.59 3.17
C VAL A 59 -25.50 1.30 4.01
N PRO A 60 -24.34 1.87 3.66
CA PRO A 60 -23.14 1.72 4.47
C PRO A 60 -23.35 2.20 5.91
N SER A 61 -22.84 1.45 6.87
CA SER A 61 -22.87 1.82 8.29
C SER A 61 -22.01 3.07 8.55
N LYS A 62 -22.34 3.80 9.60
CA LYS A 62 -21.46 4.87 10.07
C LYS A 62 -20.10 4.28 10.45
N PRO A 63 -18.99 4.93 10.06
CA PRO A 63 -17.66 4.47 10.40
C PRO A 63 -17.44 4.49 11.91
N ILE A 64 -16.64 3.54 12.38
CA ILE A 64 -16.15 3.53 13.75
C ILE A 64 -14.82 4.26 13.75
N HIS A 65 -14.80 5.42 14.40
CA HIS A 65 -13.61 6.27 14.49
C HIS A 65 -12.68 5.79 15.61
N THR A 66 -11.38 5.70 15.34
CA THR A 66 -10.35 5.40 16.33
C THR A 66 -9.07 6.17 16.04
N GLN A 67 -8.27 6.38 17.09
CA GLN A 67 -6.97 7.00 16.95
C GLN A 67 -5.87 5.95 17.09
N HIS A 68 -5.01 5.86 16.11
CA HIS A 68 -3.85 4.97 16.13
C HIS A 68 -2.56 5.76 16.24
N TYR A 69 -1.82 5.53 17.32
CA TYR A 69 -0.48 6.09 17.45
C TYR A 69 0.51 5.32 16.59
N GLU A 70 1.10 5.99 15.62
CA GLU A 70 2.13 5.42 14.76
C GLU A 70 3.52 5.67 15.38
N PRO A 71 4.11 4.69 16.10
CA PRO A 71 5.41 4.88 16.76
C PRO A 71 6.52 5.19 15.76
N SER A 72 6.27 4.94 14.48
CA SER A 72 7.23 5.13 13.40
C SER A 72 7.58 6.58 13.14
N ASN A 73 6.66 7.49 13.26
CA ASN A 73 6.85 8.93 13.03
C ASN A 73 6.37 9.79 14.20
N GLY A 74 5.85 9.18 15.26
CA GLY A 74 5.30 9.86 16.41
C GLY A 74 3.96 10.55 16.15
N LYS A 75 3.29 10.20 15.03
CA LYS A 75 2.00 10.78 14.65
C LYS A 75 0.84 9.98 15.20
N LEU A 76 -0.18 10.68 15.66
CA LEU A 76 -1.51 10.14 15.90
C LEU A 76 -2.26 10.20 14.57
N ARG A 77 -2.85 9.07 14.15
CA ARG A 77 -3.65 8.99 12.93
C ARG A 77 -5.08 8.69 13.31
N ASP A 78 -5.97 9.47 12.77
CA ASP A 78 -7.40 9.16 12.78
C ASP A 78 -7.65 8.06 11.74
N ILE A 79 -8.23 6.97 12.20
CA ILE A 79 -8.53 5.79 11.38
C ILE A 79 -10.01 5.50 11.52
N ASP A 80 -10.67 5.41 10.38
CA ASP A 80 -12.06 4.99 10.29
C ASP A 80 -12.12 3.54 9.80
N TYR A 81 -12.87 2.70 10.48
CA TYR A 81 -13.09 1.33 10.05
C TYR A 81 -14.57 0.97 10.13
N VAL A 82 -14.94 -0.06 9.40
CA VAL A 82 -16.29 -0.63 9.43
C VAL A 82 -16.28 -1.96 10.16
N PRO A 83 -17.40 -2.39 10.76
CA PRO A 83 -17.55 -3.74 11.28
C PRO A 83 -17.30 -4.75 10.15
N PHE A 84 -16.92 -5.97 10.53
CA PHE A 84 -16.75 -7.06 9.55
C PHE A 84 -18.06 -7.29 8.79
N TRP A 85 -19.17 -7.38 9.49
CA TRP A 85 -20.50 -7.53 8.93
C TRP A 85 -21.36 -6.28 9.22
N PRO A 86 -22.06 -5.73 8.23
CA PRO A 86 -22.10 -6.16 6.81
C PRO A 86 -21.00 -5.53 5.94
N ASP A 87 -20.48 -4.36 6.31
CA ASP A 87 -19.75 -3.48 5.40
C ASP A 87 -18.40 -4.04 4.98
N GLY A 88 -17.67 -4.68 5.90
CA GLY A 88 -16.39 -5.32 5.57
C GLY A 88 -16.53 -6.35 4.45
N VAL A 89 -17.60 -7.16 4.49
CA VAL A 89 -17.91 -8.15 3.45
C VAL A 89 -18.26 -7.45 2.12
N MET A 90 -19.10 -6.41 2.15
CA MET A 90 -19.48 -5.65 0.96
C MET A 90 -18.28 -4.97 0.30
N HIS A 91 -17.33 -4.44 1.09
CA HIS A 91 -16.10 -3.84 0.58
C HIS A 91 -15.22 -4.88 -0.15
N TRP A 92 -15.11 -6.10 0.38
CA TRP A 92 -14.33 -7.15 -0.29
C TRP A 92 -15.02 -7.64 -1.56
N ILE A 93 -16.33 -7.79 -1.56
CA ILE A 93 -17.09 -8.11 -2.78
C ILE A 93 -16.86 -7.07 -3.88
N LEU A 94 -16.86 -5.77 -3.53
CA LEU A 94 -16.54 -4.71 -4.48
C LEU A 94 -15.14 -4.88 -5.10
N ILE A 95 -14.14 -5.18 -4.28
CA ILE A 95 -12.76 -5.30 -4.74
C ILE A 95 -12.58 -6.57 -5.57
N ASP A 96 -12.92 -7.73 -4.99
CA ASP A 96 -12.54 -9.01 -5.56
C ASP A 96 -13.40 -9.41 -6.78
N SER A 97 -14.61 -8.87 -6.92
CA SER A 97 -15.43 -9.05 -8.14
C SER A 97 -14.80 -8.45 -9.41
N ILE A 98 -13.94 -7.43 -9.26
CA ILE A 98 -13.27 -6.79 -10.39
C ILE A 98 -11.77 -7.10 -10.48
N TYR A 99 -11.18 -7.70 -9.44
CA TYR A 99 -9.74 -7.80 -9.24
C TYR A 99 -8.99 -8.28 -10.48
N ASP A 100 -9.30 -9.47 -10.98
CA ASP A 100 -8.58 -10.07 -12.11
C ASP A 100 -8.78 -9.31 -13.43
N LYS A 101 -9.89 -8.58 -13.55
CA LYS A 101 -10.20 -7.79 -14.75
C LYS A 101 -9.58 -6.39 -14.70
N VAL A 102 -9.36 -5.83 -13.52
CA VAL A 102 -8.89 -4.46 -13.34
C VAL A 102 -7.37 -4.37 -13.18
N VAL A 103 -6.74 -5.31 -12.47
CA VAL A 103 -5.29 -5.30 -12.24
C VAL A 103 -4.46 -5.18 -13.53
N PRO A 104 -4.81 -5.87 -14.63
CA PRO A 104 -4.11 -5.69 -15.92
C PRO A 104 -4.28 -4.31 -16.56
N LYS A 105 -5.26 -3.51 -16.11
CA LYS A 105 -5.52 -2.16 -16.62
C LYS A 105 -4.79 -1.08 -15.83
N LEU A 106 -4.39 -1.39 -14.60
CA LEU A 106 -3.57 -0.52 -13.76
C LEU A 106 -2.14 -0.50 -14.26
N ASP A 107 -1.44 0.59 -13.99
CA ASP A 107 0.01 0.63 -14.27
C ASP A 107 0.73 -0.52 -13.53
N PRO A 108 1.65 -1.24 -14.17
CA PRO A 108 2.38 -2.34 -13.54
C PRO A 108 3.19 -1.89 -12.32
N TYR A 109 3.53 -0.62 -12.25
CA TYR A 109 4.28 0.00 -11.14
C TYR A 109 3.40 0.86 -10.21
N CYS A 110 2.07 0.75 -10.30
CA CYS A 110 1.15 1.05 -9.22
C CYS A 110 1.22 -0.11 -8.23
N VAL A 111 1.81 0.11 -7.04
CA VAL A 111 2.30 -1.02 -6.24
C VAL A 111 1.63 -1.16 -4.87
N ALA A 112 0.79 -0.23 -4.46
CA ALA A 112 0.11 -0.28 -3.18
C ALA A 112 -1.20 -1.08 -3.24
N GLY A 113 -1.45 -1.95 -2.27
CA GLY A 113 -2.71 -2.67 -2.10
C GLY A 113 -3.02 -3.75 -3.15
N ILE A 114 -2.06 -4.12 -4.01
CA ILE A 114 -2.24 -5.11 -5.07
C ILE A 114 -1.47 -6.39 -4.70
N ARG A 115 -2.10 -7.55 -4.80
CA ARG A 115 -1.49 -8.86 -4.50
C ARG A 115 -0.24 -9.08 -5.35
N GLY A 116 0.86 -9.51 -4.73
CA GLY A 116 2.15 -9.70 -5.39
C GLY A 116 2.93 -8.42 -5.69
N ARG A 117 2.35 -7.24 -5.49
CA ARG A 117 3.02 -5.94 -5.57
C ARG A 117 3.22 -5.34 -4.17
N GLY A 118 4.20 -4.47 -4.01
CA GLY A 118 4.47 -3.85 -2.72
C GLY A 118 5.95 -3.50 -2.53
N PRO A 119 6.38 -3.11 -1.32
CA PRO A 119 7.74 -2.61 -1.07
C PRO A 119 8.86 -3.53 -1.58
N HIS A 120 8.74 -4.84 -1.38
CA HIS A 120 9.78 -5.79 -1.79
C HIS A 120 9.84 -6.01 -3.30
N SER A 121 8.71 -6.08 -4.00
CA SER A 121 8.70 -6.19 -5.46
C SER A 121 9.18 -4.90 -6.11
N THR A 122 8.75 -3.74 -5.59
CA THR A 122 9.18 -2.44 -6.10
C THR A 122 10.67 -2.24 -5.92
N LYS A 123 11.21 -2.58 -4.74
CA LYS A 123 12.66 -2.57 -4.50
C LYS A 123 13.41 -3.36 -5.57
N LYS A 124 12.97 -4.61 -5.86
CA LYS A 124 13.60 -5.44 -6.90
C LYS A 124 13.55 -4.80 -8.29
N HIS A 125 12.44 -4.15 -8.65
CA HIS A 125 12.34 -3.43 -9.91
C HIS A 125 13.31 -2.26 -9.97
N VAL A 126 13.39 -1.45 -8.91
CA VAL A 126 14.31 -0.30 -8.84
C VAL A 126 15.76 -0.76 -8.92
N GLU A 127 16.15 -1.81 -8.19
CA GLU A 127 17.48 -2.41 -8.27
C GLU A 127 17.81 -2.93 -9.69
N CYS A 128 16.83 -3.56 -10.34
CA CYS A 128 16.96 -4.01 -11.71
C CYS A 128 17.20 -2.81 -12.65
N TRP A 129 16.40 -1.74 -12.55
CA TRP A 129 16.58 -0.53 -13.38
C TRP A 129 17.94 0.10 -13.19
N ILE A 130 18.40 0.24 -11.94
CA ILE A 130 19.74 0.79 -11.64
C ILE A 130 20.84 -0.07 -12.27
N LYS A 131 20.72 -1.40 -12.25
CA LYS A 131 21.70 -2.32 -12.80
C LYS A 131 21.68 -2.35 -14.33
N THR A 132 20.50 -2.35 -14.95
CA THR A 132 20.33 -2.60 -16.39
C THR A 132 20.19 -1.32 -17.22
N ASP A 133 19.79 -0.21 -16.61
CA ASP A 133 19.59 1.09 -17.30
C ASP A 133 20.10 2.25 -16.44
N ARG A 134 21.42 2.28 -16.21
CA ARG A 134 22.09 3.38 -15.47
C ARG A 134 21.85 4.76 -16.06
N ALA A 135 21.73 4.85 -17.38
CA ALA A 135 21.44 6.09 -18.06
C ALA A 135 20.01 6.57 -17.72
N GLY A 136 19.04 5.67 -17.83
CA GLY A 136 17.64 5.96 -17.54
C GLY A 136 17.35 6.22 -16.07
N THR A 137 18.20 5.77 -15.15
CA THR A 137 18.12 6.04 -13.71
C THR A 137 19.07 7.12 -13.22
N LYS A 138 19.71 7.86 -14.12
CA LYS A 138 20.73 8.87 -13.80
C LYS A 138 20.23 9.98 -12.88
N TYR A 139 18.99 10.39 -12.99
CA TYR A 139 18.33 11.34 -12.10
C TYR A 139 17.06 10.76 -11.56
N GLY A 140 16.75 11.06 -10.31
CA GLY A 140 15.49 10.75 -9.65
C GLY A 140 14.69 12.01 -9.38
N ALA A 141 13.37 11.89 -9.41
CA ALA A 141 12.42 12.88 -8.94
C ALA A 141 11.43 12.22 -8.00
N GLU A 142 11.12 12.91 -6.92
CA GLU A 142 10.18 12.47 -5.89
C GLU A 142 9.16 13.56 -5.63
N LEU A 143 7.91 13.17 -5.47
CA LEU A 143 6.87 14.02 -4.95
C LEU A 143 5.91 13.21 -4.06
N ASP A 144 5.24 13.88 -3.15
CA ASP A 144 4.31 13.32 -2.19
C ASP A 144 3.04 14.18 -2.15
N ILE A 145 1.87 13.54 -2.23
CA ILE A 145 0.59 14.23 -2.18
C ILE A 145 0.26 14.54 -0.72
N HIS A 146 -0.05 15.81 -0.43
CA HIS A 146 -0.45 16.23 0.88
C HIS A 146 -1.84 15.65 1.21
N HIS A 147 -2.01 15.12 2.42
CA HIS A 147 -3.28 14.59 2.95
C HIS A 147 -4.13 13.82 1.92
N ASN A 148 -3.48 12.97 1.12
CA ASN A 148 -4.04 12.31 -0.07
C ASN A 148 -5.47 11.81 0.13
N PHE A 149 -5.74 10.92 1.10
CA PHE A 149 -7.09 10.40 1.32
C PHE A 149 -8.10 11.44 1.82
N PRO A 150 -7.80 12.24 2.86
CA PRO A 150 -8.75 13.24 3.36
C PRO A 150 -9.11 14.34 2.36
N GLU A 151 -8.18 14.69 1.44
CA GLU A 151 -8.38 15.74 0.44
C GLU A 151 -8.83 15.20 -0.93
N THR A 152 -9.02 13.88 -1.07
CA THR A 152 -9.44 13.29 -2.35
C THR A 152 -10.87 13.71 -2.69
N ASP A 153 -11.06 14.31 -3.85
CA ASP A 153 -12.37 14.69 -4.37
C ASP A 153 -13.20 13.46 -4.79
N HIS A 154 -14.45 13.41 -4.37
CA HIS A 154 -15.36 12.29 -4.67
C HIS A 154 -15.66 12.18 -6.17
N ASP A 155 -15.88 13.32 -6.84
CA ASP A 155 -16.19 13.32 -8.29
C ASP A 155 -14.99 12.83 -9.09
N PHE A 156 -13.79 13.21 -8.70
CA PHE A 156 -12.56 12.68 -9.29
C PHE A 156 -12.46 11.15 -9.14
N VAL A 157 -12.72 10.62 -7.96
CA VAL A 157 -12.71 9.17 -7.69
C VAL A 157 -13.77 8.45 -8.51
N MET A 158 -15.01 8.97 -8.46
CA MET A 158 -16.13 8.40 -9.19
C MET A 158 -15.93 8.45 -10.70
N TYR A 159 -15.40 9.55 -11.22
CA TYR A 159 -14.99 9.65 -12.62
C TYR A 159 -13.95 8.57 -12.97
N GLY A 160 -12.90 8.43 -12.14
CA GLY A 160 -11.79 7.51 -12.38
C GLY A 160 -12.23 6.05 -12.51
N TYR A 161 -12.99 5.53 -11.55
CA TYR A 161 -13.44 4.13 -11.68
C TYR A 161 -14.47 3.91 -12.78
N ARG A 162 -15.29 4.91 -13.13
CA ARG A 162 -16.20 4.84 -14.28
C ARG A 162 -15.47 4.74 -15.63
N GLN A 163 -14.22 5.18 -15.73
CA GLN A 163 -13.40 4.97 -16.92
C GLN A 163 -13.02 3.49 -17.10
N LEU A 164 -13.01 2.71 -16.02
CA LEU A 164 -12.59 1.31 -16.01
C LEU A 164 -13.78 0.34 -15.91
N VAL A 165 -14.81 0.70 -15.17
CA VAL A 165 -15.99 -0.12 -14.88
C VAL A 165 -17.25 0.56 -15.47
N LYS A 166 -18.14 -0.26 -16.05
CA LYS A 166 -19.44 0.17 -16.58
C LYS A 166 -20.64 -0.59 -15.99
N ASP A 167 -20.37 -1.57 -15.10
CA ASP A 167 -21.40 -2.35 -14.46
C ASP A 167 -22.21 -1.52 -13.49
N LYS A 168 -23.53 -1.42 -13.70
CA LYS A 168 -24.40 -0.54 -12.91
C LYS A 168 -24.54 -0.96 -11.44
N TYR A 169 -24.49 -2.26 -11.16
CA TYR A 169 -24.62 -2.78 -9.80
C TYR A 169 -23.36 -2.50 -8.99
N TRP A 170 -22.20 -2.74 -9.60
CA TRP A 170 -20.92 -2.41 -8.99
C TRP A 170 -20.78 -0.90 -8.75
N LEU A 171 -21.10 -0.09 -9.75
CA LEU A 171 -21.01 1.38 -9.64
C LEU A 171 -21.90 1.92 -8.52
N ARG A 172 -23.14 1.41 -8.41
CA ARG A 172 -24.06 1.82 -7.34
C ARG A 172 -23.48 1.56 -5.95
N LEU A 173 -22.90 0.38 -5.72
CA LEU A 173 -22.27 0.05 -4.45
C LEU A 173 -21.01 0.88 -4.20
N ALA A 174 -20.18 1.09 -5.22
CA ALA A 174 -18.98 1.92 -5.11
C ALA A 174 -19.33 3.38 -4.77
N ASP A 175 -20.38 3.93 -5.43
CA ASP A 175 -20.89 5.27 -5.15
C ASP A 175 -21.40 5.38 -3.70
N ALA A 176 -22.15 4.38 -3.22
CA ALA A 176 -22.64 4.35 -1.85
C ALA A 176 -21.49 4.39 -0.83
N VAL A 177 -20.40 3.64 -1.08
CA VAL A 177 -19.22 3.69 -0.20
C VAL A 177 -18.55 5.06 -0.24
N VAL A 178 -18.32 5.64 -1.43
CA VAL A 178 -17.68 6.95 -1.56
C VAL A 178 -18.50 8.04 -0.90
N GLN A 179 -19.83 8.04 -1.12
CA GLN A 179 -20.75 9.03 -0.60
C GLN A 179 -21.09 8.85 0.89
N SER A 180 -20.69 7.74 1.53
CA SER A 180 -20.87 7.53 2.97
C SER A 180 -20.04 8.48 3.84
N PHE A 181 -19.11 9.20 3.25
CA PHE A 181 -18.30 10.24 3.88
C PHE A 181 -18.68 11.61 3.36
N ALA A 182 -18.53 12.62 4.21
CA ALA A 182 -18.77 14.00 3.80
C ALA A 182 -17.68 14.51 2.85
N ASN A 183 -16.41 14.15 3.10
CA ASN A 183 -15.26 14.59 2.31
C ASN A 183 -14.19 13.51 2.31
N GLY A 184 -13.47 13.38 1.20
CA GLY A 184 -12.32 12.51 1.08
C GLY A 184 -12.64 11.01 1.10
N LEU A 185 -11.59 10.23 1.27
CA LEU A 185 -11.65 8.79 1.46
C LEU A 185 -11.14 8.43 2.87
N PRO A 186 -11.82 7.53 3.60
CA PRO A 186 -11.45 7.18 4.96
C PRO A 186 -10.12 6.42 5.02
N ILE A 187 -9.25 6.84 5.94
CA ILE A 187 -8.05 6.08 6.27
C ILE A 187 -8.50 4.86 7.09
N GLY A 188 -8.24 3.65 6.55
CA GLY A 188 -8.61 2.39 7.21
C GLY A 188 -9.59 1.53 6.40
N TYR A 189 -10.30 2.12 5.43
CA TYR A 189 -11.09 1.32 4.49
C TYR A 189 -10.21 0.68 3.42
N VAL A 190 -10.39 -0.59 3.20
CA VAL A 190 -9.70 -1.31 2.12
C VAL A 190 -10.06 -0.75 0.74
N THR A 191 -11.29 -0.31 0.56
CA THR A 191 -11.80 0.30 -0.68
C THR A 191 -11.14 1.64 -0.99
N SER A 192 -10.71 2.43 0.01
CA SER A 192 -10.04 3.72 -0.21
C SER A 192 -8.77 3.57 -1.06
N HIS A 193 -7.92 2.58 -0.75
CA HIS A 193 -6.73 2.29 -1.54
C HIS A 193 -7.06 1.89 -2.98
N TRP A 194 -8.13 1.09 -3.17
CA TRP A 194 -8.55 0.63 -4.48
C TRP A 194 -9.14 1.76 -5.30
N PHE A 195 -10.05 2.53 -4.73
CA PHE A 195 -10.65 3.68 -5.40
C PHE A 195 -9.60 4.71 -5.82
N GLN A 196 -8.64 5.00 -4.94
CA GLN A 196 -7.51 5.86 -5.27
C GLN A 196 -6.67 5.28 -6.44
N ASN A 197 -6.36 3.99 -6.44
CA ASN A 197 -5.62 3.37 -7.53
C ASN A 197 -6.38 3.42 -8.85
N LEU A 198 -7.70 3.21 -8.84
CA LEU A 198 -8.54 3.30 -10.02
C LEU A 198 -8.59 4.74 -10.57
N ALA A 199 -8.76 5.73 -9.69
CA ALA A 199 -8.80 7.14 -10.04
C ALA A 199 -7.47 7.60 -10.66
N MET A 200 -6.36 7.20 -10.07
CA MET A 200 -5.01 7.60 -10.50
C MET A 200 -4.50 6.87 -11.75
N THR A 201 -5.28 5.96 -12.35
CA THR A 201 -4.85 5.23 -13.56
C THR A 201 -4.54 6.16 -14.74
N ALA A 202 -5.31 7.24 -14.90
CA ALA A 202 -5.05 8.24 -15.92
C ALA A 202 -3.77 9.02 -15.66
N PHE A 203 -3.52 9.38 -14.40
CA PHE A 203 -2.28 10.01 -13.96
C PHE A 203 -1.05 9.14 -14.22
N ASP A 204 -1.09 7.86 -13.82
CA ASP A 204 0.02 6.92 -14.03
C ASP A 204 0.39 6.83 -15.52
N ARG A 205 -0.61 6.75 -16.41
CA ARG A 205 -0.39 6.74 -17.87
C ARG A 205 0.18 8.05 -18.37
N TYR A 206 -0.34 9.19 -17.89
CA TYR A 206 0.15 10.51 -18.25
C TYR A 206 1.62 10.68 -17.89
N VAL A 207 2.00 10.41 -16.63
CA VAL A 207 3.38 10.53 -16.18
C VAL A 207 4.34 9.68 -17.02
N ARG A 208 3.95 8.44 -17.33
CA ARG A 208 4.78 7.56 -18.17
C ARG A 208 4.93 8.02 -19.61
N SER A 209 4.04 8.86 -20.11
CA SER A 209 4.12 9.43 -21.46
C SER A 209 4.99 10.69 -21.53
N LEU A 210 5.37 11.28 -20.38
CA LEU A 210 6.13 12.54 -20.34
C LEU A 210 7.58 12.35 -20.82
N ASP A 211 8.03 13.29 -21.65
CA ASP A 211 9.43 13.33 -22.09
C ASP A 211 10.37 13.52 -20.90
N GLY A 212 11.36 12.64 -20.80
CA GLY A 212 12.32 12.62 -19.69
C GLY A 212 12.03 11.61 -18.60
N VAL A 213 10.86 10.98 -18.59
CA VAL A 213 10.53 9.87 -17.69
C VAL A 213 10.87 8.55 -18.37
N ARG A 214 11.82 7.81 -17.79
CA ARG A 214 12.23 6.49 -18.27
C ARG A 214 11.65 5.37 -17.41
N HIS A 215 11.66 5.56 -16.08
CA HIS A 215 11.11 4.63 -15.10
C HIS A 215 10.23 5.40 -14.11
N TYR A 216 9.22 4.71 -13.60
CA TYR A 216 8.20 5.28 -12.75
C TYR A 216 7.65 4.24 -11.80
N TYR A 217 7.34 4.61 -10.56
CA TYR A 217 6.43 3.87 -9.69
C TYR A 217 5.66 4.79 -8.75
N ARG A 218 4.49 4.34 -8.32
CA ARG A 218 3.65 5.03 -7.34
C ARG A 218 3.25 4.08 -6.22
N TYR A 219 3.43 4.54 -4.99
CA TYR A 219 2.96 3.87 -3.78
C TYR A 219 1.99 4.79 -3.06
N VAL A 220 0.69 4.66 -3.36
CA VAL A 220 -0.40 5.54 -2.90
C VAL A 220 -0.14 6.99 -3.33
N ASP A 221 0.34 7.81 -2.41
CA ASP A 221 0.68 9.22 -2.48
C ASP A 221 2.13 9.49 -2.87
N ASN A 222 3.01 8.53 -2.68
CA ASN A 222 4.43 8.66 -2.99
C ASN A 222 4.71 8.30 -4.45
N ILE A 223 5.20 9.28 -5.20
CA ILE A 223 5.45 9.21 -6.64
C ILE A 223 6.95 9.35 -6.90
N HIS A 224 7.50 8.40 -7.65
CA HIS A 224 8.92 8.37 -8.00
C HIS A 224 9.08 8.24 -9.52
N MET A 225 9.90 9.10 -10.10
CA MET A 225 10.23 9.12 -11.51
C MET A 225 11.75 9.11 -11.69
N TYR A 226 12.23 8.46 -12.75
CA TYR A 226 13.65 8.42 -13.09
C TYR A 226 13.85 8.74 -14.56
N GLY A 227 14.97 9.39 -14.86
CA GLY A 227 15.29 9.76 -16.23
C GLY A 227 16.75 10.14 -16.48
N PRO A 228 17.17 10.16 -17.76
CA PRO A 228 18.57 10.43 -18.14
C PRO A 228 18.95 11.91 -18.07
N ASN A 229 17.97 12.82 -18.08
CA ASN A 229 18.20 14.25 -18.19
C ASN A 229 17.49 15.03 -17.08
N LYS A 230 18.26 15.77 -16.27
CA LYS A 230 17.74 16.52 -15.12
C LYS A 230 16.69 17.56 -15.50
N ARG A 231 16.94 18.33 -16.58
CA ARG A 231 16.03 19.42 -17.02
C ARG A 231 14.72 18.85 -17.56
N LYS A 232 14.75 17.75 -18.34
CA LYS A 232 13.56 17.08 -18.84
C LYS A 232 12.77 16.45 -17.69
N LEU A 233 13.45 15.79 -16.76
CA LEU A 233 12.80 15.18 -15.58
C LEU A 233 12.17 16.25 -14.68
N HIS A 234 12.81 17.40 -14.50
CA HIS A 234 12.23 18.52 -13.75
C HIS A 234 10.95 19.07 -14.42
N ARG A 235 10.95 19.21 -15.76
CA ARG A 235 9.73 19.60 -16.49
C ARG A 235 8.63 18.55 -16.38
N ALA A 236 8.98 17.28 -16.43
CA ALA A 236 8.03 16.18 -16.23
C ALA A 236 7.45 16.18 -14.81
N LEU A 237 8.28 16.45 -13.80
CA LEU A 237 7.81 16.60 -12.40
C LEU A 237 6.83 17.78 -12.29
N GLN A 238 7.14 18.94 -12.89
CA GLN A 238 6.23 20.08 -12.87
C GLN A 238 4.90 19.74 -13.56
N ALA A 239 4.92 19.13 -14.73
CA ALA A 239 3.71 18.70 -15.43
C ALA A 239 2.88 17.68 -14.62
N ALA A 240 3.54 16.79 -13.88
CA ALA A 240 2.86 15.87 -12.97
C ALA A 240 2.19 16.60 -11.79
N MET A 241 2.86 17.60 -11.21
CA MET A 241 2.30 18.45 -10.15
C MET A 241 1.10 19.27 -10.67
N ASP A 242 1.23 19.87 -11.83
CA ASP A 242 0.15 20.66 -12.45
C ASP A 242 -1.09 19.80 -12.71
N TRP A 243 -0.88 18.54 -13.17
CA TRP A 243 -1.97 17.58 -13.36
C TRP A 243 -2.67 17.23 -12.04
N LEU A 244 -1.91 16.99 -10.97
CA LEU A 244 -2.46 16.68 -9.64
C LEU A 244 -3.20 17.88 -9.06
N CYS A 245 -2.66 19.08 -9.19
CA CYS A 245 -3.32 20.31 -8.75
C CYS A 245 -4.65 20.54 -9.51
N ALA A 246 -4.67 20.27 -10.82
CA ALA A 246 -5.90 20.34 -11.61
C ALA A 246 -6.94 19.27 -11.20
N ALA A 247 -6.51 18.14 -10.61
CA ALA A 247 -7.36 17.11 -10.04
C ALA A 247 -7.75 17.38 -8.56
N GLY A 248 -7.42 18.58 -8.03
CA GLY A 248 -7.79 19.01 -6.68
C GLY A 248 -6.81 18.64 -5.58
N TYR A 249 -5.65 18.04 -5.90
CA TYR A 249 -4.66 17.66 -4.89
C TYR A 249 -3.70 18.79 -4.54
N THR A 250 -3.31 18.82 -3.26
CA THR A 250 -2.21 19.65 -2.77
C THR A 250 -0.91 18.83 -2.74
N ILE A 251 0.21 19.45 -3.10
CA ILE A 251 1.51 18.76 -3.14
C ILE A 251 2.36 19.21 -1.95
N ASN A 252 3.00 18.25 -1.29
CA ASN A 252 3.97 18.53 -0.23
C ASN A 252 5.21 19.26 -0.80
N ASN A 253 5.69 20.28 -0.10
CA ASN A 253 6.86 21.07 -0.50
C ASN A 253 8.19 20.27 -0.45
N SER A 254 8.15 19.00 -0.09
CA SER A 254 9.31 18.11 -0.01
C SER A 254 9.74 17.50 -1.36
N TRP A 255 9.07 17.86 -2.47
CA TRP A 255 9.44 17.38 -3.79
C TRP A 255 10.87 17.78 -4.20
N GLN A 256 11.54 16.95 -4.98
CA GLN A 256 12.92 17.21 -5.40
C GLN A 256 13.29 16.45 -6.66
N VAL A 257 14.31 17.01 -7.35
CA VAL A 257 15.01 16.34 -8.46
C VAL A 257 16.49 16.30 -8.13
N TYR A 258 17.04 15.11 -8.09
CA TYR A 258 18.42 14.86 -7.64
C TYR A 258 19.18 13.93 -8.57
N ARG A 259 20.52 13.96 -8.47
CA ARG A 259 21.40 12.95 -9.06
C ARG A 259 21.30 11.69 -8.20
N THR A 260 20.99 10.55 -8.81
CA THR A 260 20.99 9.27 -8.11
C THR A 260 22.40 8.85 -7.73
N ASP A 261 22.50 7.93 -6.79
CA ASP A 261 23.79 7.40 -6.33
C ASP A 261 24.57 6.75 -7.46
N TYR A 262 25.91 6.98 -7.47
CA TYR A 262 26.86 6.38 -8.37
C TYR A 262 28.24 6.35 -7.72
N ILE A 263 29.10 5.44 -8.17
CA ILE A 263 30.50 5.37 -7.75
C ILE A 263 31.31 6.22 -8.74
N ASP A 264 32.10 7.15 -8.22
CA ASP A 264 33.01 8.01 -9.01
C ASP A 264 34.33 7.28 -9.39
N ALA A 265 35.25 8.00 -10.02
CA ALA A 265 36.53 7.45 -10.44
C ALA A 265 37.46 7.05 -9.26
N ASP A 266 37.23 7.65 -8.10
CA ASP A 266 37.98 7.38 -6.86
C ASP A 266 37.37 6.22 -6.07
N GLY A 267 36.28 5.60 -6.54
CA GLY A 267 35.59 4.51 -5.89
C GLY A 267 34.61 4.98 -4.80
N GLU A 268 34.33 6.28 -4.69
CA GLU A 268 33.47 6.85 -3.66
C GLU A 268 32.04 7.03 -4.15
N HIS A 269 31.09 6.78 -3.24
CA HIS A 269 29.67 7.06 -3.50
C HIS A 269 29.41 8.57 -3.62
N ARG A 270 28.81 8.98 -4.72
CA ARG A 270 28.36 10.34 -5.00
C ARG A 270 26.90 10.34 -5.39
N GLY A 271 26.26 11.51 -5.23
CA GLY A 271 24.83 11.64 -5.48
C GLY A 271 24.00 11.25 -4.27
N ARG A 272 22.76 10.80 -4.50
CA ARG A 272 21.83 10.46 -3.45
C ARG A 272 21.24 9.07 -3.69
N ALA A 273 21.36 8.19 -2.69
CA ALA A 273 20.70 6.91 -2.69
C ALA A 273 19.17 7.10 -2.67
N LEU A 274 18.46 6.17 -3.29
CA LEU A 274 17.00 6.20 -3.36
C LEU A 274 16.41 5.78 -2.03
N ASP A 275 15.72 6.69 -1.35
CA ASP A 275 15.09 6.43 -0.05
C ASP A 275 13.58 6.25 -0.21
N GLY A 276 13.14 5.02 -0.40
CA GLY A 276 11.74 4.68 -0.63
C GLY A 276 11.33 3.36 0.00
N LEU A 277 10.06 3.25 0.41
CA LEU A 277 9.43 2.00 0.85
C LEU A 277 10.14 1.29 2.02
N GLY A 278 10.87 2.03 2.86
CA GLY A 278 11.62 1.49 3.99
C GLY A 278 13.05 1.06 3.66
N PHE A 279 13.47 1.16 2.42
CA PHE A 279 14.82 0.85 1.92
C PHE A 279 15.59 2.10 1.54
N VAL A 280 16.90 2.02 1.60
CA VAL A 280 17.85 2.96 0.99
C VAL A 280 18.63 2.16 -0.05
N ILE A 281 18.41 2.49 -1.33
CA ILE A 281 18.93 1.76 -2.48
C ILE A 281 20.08 2.56 -3.08
N TYR A 282 21.29 2.03 -2.98
CA TYR A 282 22.50 2.52 -3.62
C TYR A 282 22.67 1.89 -5.00
N CYS A 283 23.66 2.33 -5.75
CA CYS A 283 23.91 1.82 -7.09
C CYS A 283 24.42 0.37 -7.12
N ASP A 284 24.95 -0.13 -6.01
CA ASP A 284 25.60 -1.45 -5.86
C ASP A 284 24.97 -2.31 -4.76
N HIS A 285 24.34 -1.71 -3.75
CA HIS A 285 23.75 -2.41 -2.62
C HIS A 285 22.46 -1.74 -2.10
N THR A 286 21.72 -2.45 -1.24
CA THR A 286 20.50 -1.93 -0.60
C THR A 286 20.51 -2.20 0.89
N ILE A 287 20.19 -1.19 1.68
CA ILE A 287 20.06 -1.33 3.13
C ILE A 287 18.69 -0.87 3.62
N TYR A 288 18.35 -1.20 4.86
CA TYR A 288 17.17 -0.61 5.52
C TYR A 288 17.45 0.82 5.97
N ARG A 289 16.39 1.63 5.98
CA ARG A 289 16.44 2.97 6.60
C ARG A 289 17.03 2.89 8.01
N LYS A 290 17.92 3.81 8.35
CA LYS A 290 18.59 3.92 9.67
C LYS A 290 17.59 3.82 10.84
N ARG A 291 16.38 4.36 10.69
CA ARG A 291 15.32 4.30 11.69
C ARG A 291 14.84 2.87 11.92
N THR A 292 14.62 2.08 10.87
CA THR A 292 14.20 0.66 10.96
C THR A 292 15.28 -0.16 11.65
N SER A 293 16.54 0.03 11.26
CA SER A 293 17.71 -0.64 11.86
C SER A 293 17.86 -0.30 13.37
N LYS A 294 17.76 0.97 13.74
CA LYS A 294 17.82 1.41 15.14
C LYS A 294 16.71 0.78 16.01
N ARG A 295 15.51 0.59 15.46
CA ARG A 295 14.41 -0.07 16.20
C ARG A 295 14.69 -1.54 16.46
N LEU A 296 15.28 -2.24 15.48
CA LEU A 296 15.65 -3.63 15.68
C LEU A 296 16.76 -3.74 16.73
N ILE A 297 17.78 -2.86 16.68
CA ILE A 297 18.84 -2.82 17.72
C ILE A 297 18.23 -2.62 19.11
N ARG A 298 17.36 -1.63 19.28
CA ARG A 298 16.70 -1.37 20.57
C ARG A 298 15.94 -2.60 21.06
N LEU A 299 15.13 -3.20 20.19
CA LEU A 299 14.39 -4.41 20.55
C LEU A 299 15.30 -5.56 20.98
N CYS A 300 16.42 -5.78 20.28
CA CYS A 300 17.38 -6.81 20.64
C CYS A 300 18.03 -6.52 22.01
N LEU A 301 18.41 -5.26 22.25
CA LEU A 301 18.96 -4.84 23.56
C LEU A 301 17.93 -4.94 24.68
N ASP A 302 16.68 -4.59 24.45
CA ASP A 302 15.60 -4.71 25.44
C ASP A 302 15.36 -6.19 25.80
N ILE A 303 15.39 -7.10 24.82
CA ILE A 303 15.28 -8.54 25.05
C ILE A 303 16.50 -9.04 25.84
N SER A 304 17.72 -8.63 25.49
CA SER A 304 18.95 -9.10 26.14
C SER A 304 19.02 -8.71 27.64
N LYS A 305 18.46 -7.56 28.01
CA LYS A 305 18.39 -7.05 29.39
C LYS A 305 17.37 -7.79 30.26
N ARG A 306 16.47 -8.57 29.66
CA ARG A 306 15.47 -9.34 30.43
C ARG A 306 16.11 -10.54 31.14
N PRO A 307 15.47 -11.04 32.22
CA PRO A 307 15.97 -12.23 32.93
C PRO A 307 16.24 -13.37 31.96
N ARG A 308 17.49 -13.86 31.96
CA ARG A 308 18.00 -14.89 31.05
C ARG A 308 17.81 -14.56 29.55
N GLY A 309 17.57 -13.29 29.17
CA GLY A 309 17.30 -12.88 27.78
C GLY A 309 16.03 -13.51 27.20
N ASN A 310 15.00 -13.77 27.99
CA ASN A 310 13.73 -14.34 27.55
C ASN A 310 12.79 -13.22 27.06
N PRO A 311 12.40 -13.19 25.79
CA PRO A 311 11.45 -12.20 25.28
C PRO A 311 10.03 -12.46 25.78
N THR A 312 9.21 -11.42 25.87
CA THR A 312 7.76 -11.59 25.94
C THR A 312 7.24 -12.13 24.59
N PRO A 313 6.04 -12.76 24.54
CA PRO A 313 5.43 -13.18 23.27
C PRO A 313 5.34 -12.05 22.23
N HIS A 314 4.98 -10.84 22.67
CA HIS A 314 4.91 -9.67 21.82
C HIS A 314 6.29 -9.28 21.25
N GLN A 315 7.32 -9.18 22.10
CA GLN A 315 8.70 -8.91 21.67
C GLN A 315 9.22 -9.99 20.72
N ALA A 316 8.89 -11.26 20.99
CA ALA A 316 9.31 -12.39 20.16
C ALA A 316 8.70 -12.30 18.76
N ARG A 317 7.39 -12.01 18.64
CA ARG A 317 6.72 -11.78 17.34
C ARG A 317 7.31 -10.59 16.60
N GLN A 318 7.55 -9.47 17.28
CA GLN A 318 8.19 -8.30 16.67
C GLN A 318 9.61 -8.60 16.17
N ALA A 319 10.41 -9.30 16.98
CA ALA A 319 11.79 -9.68 16.63
C ALA A 319 11.79 -10.62 15.41
N ALA A 320 10.98 -11.68 15.42
CA ALA A 320 10.87 -12.62 14.32
C ALA A 320 10.50 -11.93 13.01
N CYS A 321 9.49 -11.04 13.04
CA CYS A 321 9.07 -10.26 11.87
C CYS A 321 10.22 -9.39 11.33
N ARG A 322 10.85 -8.58 12.18
CA ARG A 322 11.90 -7.64 11.76
C ARG A 322 13.18 -8.35 11.29
N ILE A 323 13.57 -9.45 11.95
CA ILE A 323 14.72 -10.27 11.54
C ILE A 323 14.44 -10.93 10.21
N GLY A 324 13.21 -11.46 10.03
CA GLY A 324 12.79 -12.05 8.76
C GLY A 324 12.84 -11.08 7.58
N GLN A 325 12.70 -9.79 7.83
CA GLN A 325 12.84 -8.76 6.80
C GLN A 325 14.30 -8.58 6.34
N LEU A 326 15.30 -8.77 7.23
CA LEU A 326 16.73 -8.52 6.90
C LEU A 326 17.23 -9.25 5.65
N LYS A 327 16.61 -10.40 5.30
CA LYS A 327 16.93 -11.17 4.09
C LYS A 327 16.64 -10.42 2.76
N HIS A 328 15.90 -9.32 2.82
CA HIS A 328 15.53 -8.54 1.64
C HIS A 328 16.46 -7.34 1.37
N ALA A 329 17.58 -7.22 2.12
CA ALA A 329 18.56 -6.16 1.97
C ALA A 329 19.96 -6.67 2.33
N ASP A 330 21.01 -5.92 1.98
CA ASP A 330 22.40 -6.27 2.23
C ASP A 330 22.78 -5.99 3.70
N MET A 331 22.14 -6.70 4.61
CA MET A 331 22.18 -6.46 6.05
C MET A 331 22.91 -7.59 6.82
N HIS A 332 23.77 -8.39 6.15
CA HIS A 332 24.47 -9.50 6.78
C HIS A 332 25.34 -9.04 7.96
N HIS A 333 26.25 -8.08 7.73
CA HIS A 333 27.12 -7.56 8.79
C HIS A 333 26.34 -6.92 9.95
N PHE A 334 25.27 -6.19 9.62
CA PHE A 334 24.37 -5.63 10.63
C PHE A 334 23.73 -6.75 11.48
N ARG A 335 23.25 -7.81 10.84
CA ARG A 335 22.62 -8.94 11.51
C ARG A 335 23.59 -9.64 12.46
N VAL A 336 24.80 -9.97 11.98
CA VAL A 336 25.84 -10.63 12.79
C VAL A 336 26.17 -9.75 14.01
N LYS A 337 26.38 -8.45 13.81
CA LYS A 337 26.80 -7.53 14.87
C LYS A 337 25.70 -7.22 15.90
N HIS A 338 24.45 -7.07 15.47
CA HIS A 338 23.40 -6.50 16.32
C HIS A 338 22.26 -7.45 16.66
N VAL A 339 22.24 -8.64 16.06
CA VAL A 339 21.16 -9.62 16.27
C VAL A 339 21.72 -10.95 16.74
N ASP A 340 22.56 -11.61 15.94
CA ASP A 340 23.00 -12.99 16.18
C ASP A 340 23.82 -13.13 17.49
N GLY A 341 24.61 -12.11 17.84
CA GLY A 341 25.38 -12.06 19.09
C GLY A 341 24.61 -11.54 20.31
N VAL A 342 23.37 -11.08 20.15
CA VAL A 342 22.61 -10.37 21.19
C VAL A 342 21.39 -11.16 21.70
N ILE A 343 20.70 -11.86 20.81
CA ILE A 343 19.47 -12.60 21.15
C ILE A 343 19.48 -14.03 20.61
N SER A 344 18.72 -14.90 21.28
CA SER A 344 18.61 -16.31 20.91
C SER A 344 17.36 -16.60 20.09
N TYR A 345 17.51 -17.08 18.86
CA TYR A 345 16.41 -17.51 18.00
C TYR A 345 15.57 -18.64 18.62
N ARG A 346 16.21 -19.55 19.37
CA ARG A 346 15.50 -20.63 20.09
C ARG A 346 14.53 -20.07 21.12
N LYS A 347 14.94 -19.05 21.87
CA LYS A 347 14.09 -18.38 22.87
C LYS A 347 12.93 -17.62 22.22
N ILE A 348 13.19 -16.96 21.08
CA ILE A 348 12.15 -16.29 20.30
C ILE A 348 11.09 -17.30 19.84
N ARG A 349 11.49 -18.40 19.22
CA ARG A 349 10.56 -19.45 18.77
C ARG A 349 9.73 -20.01 19.93
N LYS A 350 10.38 -20.36 21.06
CA LYS A 350 9.70 -20.87 22.25
C LYS A 350 8.66 -19.88 22.80
N ALA A 351 9.00 -18.58 22.85
CA ALA A 351 8.09 -17.56 23.34
C ALA A 351 6.87 -17.32 22.42
N ILE A 352 7.01 -17.59 21.11
CA ILE A 352 5.89 -17.52 20.15
C ILE A 352 5.00 -18.77 20.28
N GLN A 353 5.58 -19.95 20.47
CA GLN A 353 4.83 -21.21 20.57
C GLN A 353 4.02 -21.32 21.86
N ASN A 354 4.49 -20.68 22.93
CA ASN A 354 3.85 -20.73 24.27
C ASN A 354 2.84 -19.57 24.47
N ALA A 355 2.47 -18.84 23.42
CA ALA A 355 1.58 -17.67 23.44
C ALA A 355 0.28 -17.89 22.67
#